data_d52523ab95b66828354bea9f25a205eb
#
_entry.id   d52523ab95b66828354bea9f25a205eb
#
_cell.length_a   1.000
_cell.length_b   1.000
_cell.length_c   1.000
_cell.angle_alpha   90.00
_cell.angle_beta   90.00
_cell.angle_gamma   90.00
#
_symmetry.space_group_name_H-M   'P 1'
#
loop_
_entity.id
_entity.type
_entity.pdbx_description
1 polymer ?
#
loop_
_entity_poly.entity_id
_entity_poly.type
_entity_poly.pdbx_seq_one_letter_code
_entity_poly.pdbx_strand_id
1 'polypeptide(L)'
;VDYIALRREMTVADSILKIRQVGLNRETIYTCYVTEQRHLIGQVDIKELLTSSESKTVEEIMDTNMLYARTTDDQEDVANIITKYGLIALPIVDHENCMVGIVTVDDAMQVLQDETTEDISIMAGVNPNEDSYFGTSIFEHVKSRIPWLLFLMLSATVTQMIMNSYENALALMPQLAGFVPMLTGTGGNCGSQSSTLVIRGLAVGEIEFS
;
A
#
# COMPACT_ATOMS: atom_id res chain seq x y z
N VAL A 1 11.53 8.44 15.86
CA VAL A 1 10.44 7.50 15.95
C VAL A 1 9.99 7.33 17.38
N ASP A 2 8.74 7.67 17.64
CA ASP A 2 8.30 7.99 18.99
C ASP A 2 7.38 6.92 19.60
N TYR A 3 7.96 5.79 19.97
CA TYR A 3 7.29 4.70 20.68
C TYR A 3 7.70 4.63 22.15
N ILE A 4 6.95 3.92 22.98
CA ILE A 4 7.26 3.66 24.37
C ILE A 4 7.91 2.28 24.49
N ALA A 5 9.19 2.26 24.87
CA ALA A 5 9.92 1.04 25.16
C ALA A 5 9.89 0.73 26.67
N LEU A 6 9.48 -0.47 27.03
CA LEU A 6 9.53 -1.01 28.39
C LEU A 6 10.63 -2.07 28.48
N ARG A 7 11.07 -2.38 29.70
CA ARG A 7 11.97 -3.51 29.98
C ARG A 7 11.18 -4.60 30.70
N ARG A 8 11.51 -5.85 30.44
CA ARG A 8 10.79 -6.99 30.99
C ARG A 8 10.80 -7.06 32.52
N GLU A 9 11.87 -6.54 33.15
CA GLU A 9 12.01 -6.56 34.62
C GLU A 9 11.22 -5.42 35.30
N MET A 10 10.70 -4.44 34.57
CA MET A 10 9.93 -3.33 35.15
C MET A 10 8.63 -3.85 35.73
N THR A 11 8.20 -3.25 36.84
CA THR A 11 6.86 -3.48 37.37
C THR A 11 5.80 -2.73 36.57
N VAL A 12 4.54 -3.13 36.70
CA VAL A 12 3.40 -2.40 36.11
C VAL A 12 3.37 -0.95 36.63
N ALA A 13 3.61 -0.74 37.94
CA ALA A 13 3.68 0.60 38.53
C ALA A 13 4.76 1.47 37.88
N ASP A 14 5.97 0.94 37.72
CA ASP A 14 7.10 1.64 37.08
C ASP A 14 6.79 1.98 35.60
N SER A 15 6.16 1.04 34.92
CA SER A 15 5.74 1.21 33.52
C SER A 15 4.72 2.35 33.35
N ILE A 16 3.72 2.41 34.23
CA ILE A 16 2.72 3.49 34.23
C ILE A 16 3.39 4.84 34.55
N LEU A 17 4.32 4.87 35.50
CA LEU A 17 5.07 6.08 35.79
C LEU A 17 5.89 6.54 34.58
N LYS A 18 6.54 5.63 33.89
CA LYS A 18 7.29 5.93 32.66
C LYS A 18 6.38 6.47 31.58
N ILE A 19 5.21 5.86 31.35
CA ILE A 19 4.23 6.32 30.37
C ILE A 19 3.78 7.76 30.69
N ARG A 20 3.50 8.07 31.95
CA ARG A 20 3.12 9.44 32.38
C ARG A 20 4.21 10.47 32.13
N GLN A 21 5.48 10.08 32.22
CA GLN A 21 6.61 11.00 32.01
C GLN A 21 6.88 11.27 30.53
N VAL A 22 6.77 10.26 29.66
CA VAL A 22 7.21 10.37 28.27
C VAL A 22 6.06 10.35 27.27
N GLY A 23 4.84 9.95 27.67
CA GLY A 23 3.73 9.66 26.76
C GLY A 23 3.20 10.89 26.01
N LEU A 24 3.34 12.10 26.58
CA LEU A 24 2.92 13.34 25.91
C LEU A 24 3.70 13.64 24.61
N ASN A 25 4.90 13.10 24.49
CA ASN A 25 5.78 13.32 23.34
C ASN A 25 5.89 12.07 22.45
N ARG A 26 4.96 11.14 22.57
CA ARG A 26 4.96 9.89 21.79
C ARG A 26 3.75 9.83 20.88
N GLU A 27 3.93 9.20 19.72
CA GLU A 27 2.91 9.02 18.68
C GLU A 27 1.69 8.28 19.24
N THR A 28 1.94 7.22 20.01
CA THR A 28 0.89 6.46 20.68
C THR A 28 1.32 5.99 22.05
N ILE A 29 0.35 5.88 22.97
CA ILE A 29 0.52 5.25 24.30
C ILE A 29 -0.28 3.96 24.42
N TYR A 30 -1.08 3.61 23.41
CA TYR A 30 -1.98 2.45 23.48
C TYR A 30 -1.23 1.14 23.53
N THR A 31 -0.15 1.01 22.78
CA THR A 31 0.71 -0.18 22.76
C THR A 31 2.13 0.22 23.16
N CYS A 32 2.66 -0.43 24.18
CA CYS A 32 4.04 -0.28 24.63
C CYS A 32 4.84 -1.50 24.19
N TYR A 33 6.05 -1.30 23.69
CA TYR A 33 6.90 -2.37 23.17
C TYR A 33 7.94 -2.74 24.21
N VAL A 34 8.11 -4.05 24.41
CA VAL A 34 9.10 -4.57 25.35
C VAL A 34 10.38 -4.89 24.59
N THR A 35 11.47 -4.24 25.00
CA THR A 35 12.75 -4.39 24.31
C THR A 35 13.86 -4.79 25.28
N GLU A 36 14.74 -5.69 24.82
CA GLU A 36 15.97 -6.06 25.50
C GLU A 36 17.16 -5.77 24.58
N GLN A 37 18.08 -4.89 25.01
CA GLN A 37 19.20 -4.44 24.17
C GLN A 37 18.76 -3.96 22.75
N ARG A 38 17.61 -3.28 22.68
CA ARG A 38 16.90 -2.84 21.46
C ARG A 38 16.20 -3.95 20.67
N HIS A 39 16.40 -5.23 20.98
CA HIS A 39 15.62 -6.30 20.33
C HIS A 39 14.19 -6.28 20.84
N LEU A 40 13.26 -6.40 19.92
CA LEU A 40 11.83 -6.47 20.20
C LEU A 40 11.51 -7.87 20.72
N ILE A 41 11.02 -7.97 21.97
CA ILE A 41 10.74 -9.26 22.65
C ILE A 41 9.27 -9.44 23.02
N GLY A 42 8.48 -8.37 23.01
CA GLY A 42 7.06 -8.41 23.33
C GLY A 42 6.38 -7.06 23.21
N GLN A 43 5.09 -7.06 23.42
CA GLN A 43 4.26 -5.85 23.52
C GLN A 43 3.32 -5.95 24.71
N VAL A 44 2.87 -4.80 25.21
CA VAL A 44 1.87 -4.70 26.28
C VAL A 44 0.92 -3.56 25.95
N ASP A 45 -0.36 -3.83 25.92
CA ASP A 45 -1.38 -2.80 25.74
C ASP A 45 -1.60 -2.02 27.03
N ILE A 46 -1.91 -0.72 26.89
CA ILE A 46 -2.23 0.14 28.04
C ILE A 46 -3.37 -0.44 28.88
N LYS A 47 -4.34 -1.12 28.25
CA LYS A 47 -5.43 -1.79 28.93
C LYS A 47 -4.91 -2.85 29.91
N GLU A 48 -3.95 -3.67 29.49
CA GLU A 48 -3.32 -4.71 30.30
C GLU A 48 -2.59 -4.09 31.51
N LEU A 49 -1.82 -3.03 31.27
CA LEU A 49 -1.14 -2.27 32.33
C LEU A 49 -2.12 -1.70 33.36
N LEU A 50 -3.26 -1.18 32.93
CA LEU A 50 -4.24 -0.57 33.82
C LEU A 50 -5.10 -1.59 34.61
N THR A 51 -5.22 -2.80 34.09
CA THR A 51 -6.05 -3.87 34.73
C THR A 51 -5.23 -4.86 35.52
N SER A 52 -3.92 -4.90 35.36
CA SER A 52 -3.02 -5.77 36.10
C SER A 52 -2.63 -5.21 37.46
N SER A 53 -2.19 -6.10 38.39
CA SER A 53 -1.67 -5.68 39.68
C SER A 53 -0.37 -4.89 39.50
N GLU A 54 -0.21 -3.81 40.27
CA GLU A 54 0.97 -2.93 40.24
C GLU A 54 2.30 -3.64 40.52
N SER A 55 2.26 -4.74 41.27
CA SER A 55 3.43 -5.54 41.64
C SER A 55 3.88 -6.55 40.59
N LYS A 56 3.05 -6.84 39.57
CA LYS A 56 3.44 -7.74 38.48
C LYS A 56 4.54 -7.12 37.63
N THR A 57 5.37 -7.98 37.04
CA THR A 57 6.38 -7.55 36.07
C THR A 57 5.80 -7.48 34.65
N VAL A 58 6.42 -6.71 33.81
CA VAL A 58 6.09 -6.61 32.38
C VAL A 58 6.21 -7.99 31.71
N GLU A 59 7.19 -8.81 32.11
CA GLU A 59 7.40 -10.18 31.61
C GLU A 59 6.18 -11.09 31.85
N GLU A 60 5.47 -10.89 32.95
CA GLU A 60 4.29 -11.71 33.31
C GLU A 60 3.03 -11.35 32.52
N ILE A 61 2.98 -10.16 31.91
CA ILE A 61 1.81 -9.62 31.22
C ILE A 61 2.02 -9.34 29.74
N MET A 62 3.27 -9.39 29.25
CA MET A 62 3.57 -9.10 27.85
C MET A 62 3.08 -10.21 26.93
N ASP A 63 2.61 -9.80 25.77
CA ASP A 63 2.35 -10.70 24.65
C ASP A 63 3.63 -10.83 23.80
N THR A 64 4.10 -12.07 23.65
CA THR A 64 5.27 -12.42 22.84
C THR A 64 4.90 -12.83 21.41
N ASN A 65 3.60 -13.10 21.16
CA ASN A 65 3.10 -13.49 19.85
C ASN A 65 2.57 -12.26 19.07
N MET A 66 3.38 -11.23 18.96
CA MET A 66 3.04 -10.00 18.29
C MET A 66 3.40 -10.02 16.81
N LEU A 67 2.67 -9.23 16.02
CA LEU A 67 3.02 -8.94 14.64
C LEU A 67 4.08 -7.83 14.59
N TYR A 68 4.99 -7.93 13.65
CA TYR A 68 5.98 -6.91 13.33
C TYR A 68 6.26 -6.93 11.83
N ALA A 69 6.78 -5.84 11.30
CA ALA A 69 7.29 -5.79 9.94
C ALA A 69 8.78 -5.41 9.94
N ARG A 70 9.44 -5.63 8.82
CA ARG A 70 10.85 -5.32 8.63
C ARG A 70 11.02 -4.04 7.82
N THR A 71 12.15 -3.39 7.98
CA THR A 71 12.50 -2.20 7.18
C THR A 71 12.60 -2.47 5.68
N THR A 72 12.62 -3.74 5.27
CA THR A 72 12.69 -4.20 3.87
C THR A 72 11.35 -4.59 3.29
N ASP A 73 10.31 -4.68 4.13
CA ASP A 73 8.98 -5.09 3.70
C ASP A 73 8.32 -3.95 2.91
N ASP A 74 7.46 -4.32 1.97
CA ASP A 74 6.73 -3.36 1.16
C ASP A 74 5.75 -2.55 2.02
N GLN A 75 5.63 -1.25 1.74
CA GLN A 75 4.76 -0.36 2.50
C GLN A 75 3.29 -0.74 2.39
N GLU A 76 2.86 -1.24 1.23
CA GLU A 76 1.50 -1.71 1.01
C GLU A 76 1.21 -2.94 1.85
N ASP A 77 2.13 -3.91 1.91
CA ASP A 77 2.00 -5.11 2.74
C ASP A 77 1.90 -4.75 4.22
N VAL A 78 2.72 -3.79 4.69
CA VAL A 78 2.70 -3.28 6.06
C VAL A 78 1.36 -2.63 6.38
N ALA A 79 0.84 -1.78 5.50
CA ALA A 79 -0.45 -1.12 5.65
C ALA A 79 -1.62 -2.13 5.65
N ASN A 80 -1.53 -3.14 4.81
CA ASN A 80 -2.50 -4.23 4.75
C ASN A 80 -2.51 -5.07 6.04
N ILE A 81 -1.35 -5.34 6.67
CA ILE A 81 -1.27 -6.01 7.97
C ILE A 81 -1.99 -5.19 9.04
N ILE A 82 -1.70 -3.88 9.12
CA ILE A 82 -2.34 -2.97 10.10
C ILE A 82 -3.86 -3.01 9.94
N THR A 83 -4.36 -2.88 8.72
CA THR A 83 -5.80 -2.86 8.41
C THR A 83 -6.46 -4.21 8.67
N LYS A 84 -5.84 -5.31 8.23
CA LYS A 84 -6.36 -6.67 8.36
C LYS A 84 -6.53 -7.10 9.81
N TYR A 85 -5.57 -6.73 10.66
CA TYR A 85 -5.58 -7.10 12.08
C TYR A 85 -6.13 -6.01 13.00
N GLY A 86 -6.51 -4.85 12.46
CA GLY A 86 -7.07 -3.73 13.22
C GLY A 86 -6.09 -3.14 14.24
N LEU A 87 -4.80 -3.11 13.88
CA LEU A 87 -3.74 -2.62 14.75
C LEU A 87 -3.73 -1.09 14.81
N ILE A 88 -3.44 -0.52 15.96
CA ILE A 88 -3.25 0.94 16.11
C ILE A 88 -1.86 1.34 15.65
N ALA A 89 -0.87 0.47 15.89
CA ALA A 89 0.49 0.65 15.44
C ALA A 89 1.16 -0.73 15.26
N LEU A 90 2.10 -0.81 14.30
CA LEU A 90 2.89 -2.00 14.02
C LEU A 90 4.37 -1.68 14.26
N PRO A 91 5.10 -2.48 15.05
CA PRO A 91 6.53 -2.29 15.27
C PRO A 91 7.33 -2.69 14.04
N ILE A 92 8.34 -1.90 13.73
CA ILE A 92 9.28 -2.13 12.64
C ILE A 92 10.64 -2.52 13.20
N VAL A 93 11.20 -3.61 12.67
CA VAL A 93 12.52 -4.11 13.08
C VAL A 93 13.49 -4.13 11.91
N ASP A 94 14.77 -4.08 12.23
CA ASP A 94 15.86 -4.26 11.26
C ASP A 94 16.20 -5.77 11.07
N HIS A 95 17.29 -6.03 10.33
CA HIS A 95 17.76 -7.39 10.05
C HIS A 95 18.20 -8.16 11.32
N GLU A 96 18.58 -7.42 12.37
CA GLU A 96 19.01 -7.99 13.65
C GLU A 96 17.86 -8.11 14.65
N ASN A 97 16.61 -7.90 14.21
CA ASN A 97 15.40 -7.79 15.04
C ASN A 97 15.46 -6.66 16.08
N CYS A 98 16.30 -5.66 15.86
CA CYS A 98 16.29 -4.46 16.67
C CYS A 98 15.14 -3.54 16.25
N MET A 99 14.43 -3.03 17.23
CA MET A 99 13.31 -2.12 16.96
C MET A 99 13.83 -0.78 16.43
N VAL A 100 13.36 -0.41 15.24
CA VAL A 100 13.69 0.85 14.56
C VAL A 100 12.62 1.88 14.80
N GLY A 101 11.35 1.46 14.79
CA GLY A 101 10.24 2.36 14.93
C GLY A 101 8.87 1.69 14.96
N ILE A 102 7.85 2.49 14.72
CA ILE A 102 6.47 2.04 14.54
C ILE A 102 5.90 2.70 13.28
N VAL A 103 4.91 2.04 12.67
CA VAL A 103 3.99 2.61 11.69
C VAL A 103 2.62 2.63 12.33
N THR A 104 1.96 3.77 12.31
CA THR A 104 0.64 3.96 12.91
C THR A 104 -0.48 3.71 11.89
N VAL A 105 -1.70 3.56 12.35
CA VAL A 105 -2.86 3.29 11.47
C VAL A 105 -3.15 4.47 10.53
N ASP A 106 -2.92 5.70 10.96
CA ASP A 106 -3.10 6.90 10.15
C ASP A 106 -2.06 6.96 9.01
N ASP A 107 -0.78 6.64 9.28
CA ASP A 107 0.24 6.49 8.25
C ASP A 107 -0.13 5.37 7.26
N ALA A 108 -0.58 4.21 7.77
CA ALA A 108 -1.02 3.10 6.94
C ALA A 108 -2.20 3.47 6.03
N MET A 109 -3.16 4.25 6.54
CA MET A 109 -4.27 4.74 5.73
C MET A 109 -3.82 5.68 4.62
N GLN A 110 -2.82 6.53 4.88
CA GLN A 110 -2.23 7.40 3.85
C GLN A 110 -1.58 6.56 2.75
N VAL A 111 -0.76 5.57 3.11
CA VAL A 111 -0.13 4.64 2.16
C VAL A 111 -1.19 3.97 1.28
N LEU A 112 -2.25 3.38 1.86
CA LEU A 112 -3.31 2.72 1.09
C LEU A 112 -4.05 3.68 0.15
N GLN A 113 -4.20 4.95 0.51
CA GLN A 113 -4.78 5.96 -0.37
C GLN A 113 -3.86 6.28 -1.54
N ASP A 114 -2.55 6.40 -1.30
CA ASP A 114 -1.55 6.70 -2.31
C ASP A 114 -1.43 5.52 -3.30
N GLU A 115 -1.35 4.28 -2.82
CA GLU A 115 -1.36 3.06 -3.64
C GLU A 115 -2.65 2.95 -4.48
N THR A 116 -3.81 3.23 -3.90
CA THR A 116 -5.08 3.24 -4.65
C THR A 116 -5.05 4.28 -5.79
N THR A 117 -4.45 5.43 -5.55
CA THR A 117 -4.30 6.49 -6.55
C THR A 117 -3.33 6.08 -7.65
N GLU A 118 -2.24 5.39 -7.29
CA GLU A 118 -1.30 4.80 -8.24
C GLU A 118 -1.98 3.77 -9.14
N ASP A 119 -2.72 2.83 -8.57
CA ASP A 119 -3.49 1.81 -9.28
C ASP A 119 -4.46 2.42 -10.31
N ILE A 120 -5.20 3.44 -9.91
CA ILE A 120 -6.11 4.17 -10.80
C ILE A 120 -5.34 4.81 -11.96
N SER A 121 -4.17 5.38 -11.70
CA SER A 121 -3.31 6.00 -12.71
C SER A 121 -2.79 4.95 -13.70
N ILE A 122 -2.35 3.80 -13.21
CA ILE A 122 -1.90 2.67 -14.04
C ILE A 122 -3.05 2.14 -14.91
N MET A 123 -4.25 1.97 -14.35
CA MET A 123 -5.45 1.57 -15.11
C MET A 123 -5.78 2.56 -16.23
N ALA A 124 -5.53 3.84 -16.02
CA ALA A 124 -5.74 4.88 -17.02
C ALA A 124 -4.57 5.02 -18.02
N GLY A 125 -3.49 4.25 -17.88
CA GLY A 125 -2.29 4.35 -18.71
C GLY A 125 -1.53 5.67 -18.52
N VAL A 126 -1.60 6.25 -17.32
CA VAL A 126 -0.91 7.48 -16.93
C VAL A 126 0.18 7.09 -15.93
N ASN A 127 1.39 7.60 -16.11
CA ASN A 127 2.43 7.40 -15.10
C ASN A 127 2.01 8.09 -13.80
N PRO A 128 2.06 7.38 -12.65
CA PRO A 128 1.72 7.94 -11.35
C PRO A 128 2.55 9.20 -11.05
N ASN A 129 1.93 10.13 -10.35
CA ASN A 129 2.59 11.32 -9.83
C ASN A 129 2.09 11.56 -8.40
N GLU A 130 3.00 11.76 -7.47
CA GLU A 130 2.71 12.02 -6.04
C GLU A 130 2.17 13.44 -5.80
N ASP A 131 2.35 14.35 -6.77
CA ASP A 131 1.89 15.72 -6.64
C ASP A 131 0.37 15.85 -6.79
N SER A 132 -0.23 16.81 -6.08
CA SER A 132 -1.64 17.10 -6.24
C SER A 132 -1.95 17.56 -7.68
N TYR A 133 -3.15 17.22 -8.18
CA TYR A 133 -3.59 17.53 -9.55
C TYR A 133 -3.42 19.02 -9.92
N PHE A 134 -3.72 19.92 -9.00
CA PHE A 134 -3.57 21.39 -9.22
C PHE A 134 -2.16 21.90 -8.96
N GLY A 135 -1.31 21.14 -8.28
CA GLY A 135 0.11 21.48 -8.05
C GLY A 135 1.00 21.10 -9.23
N THR A 136 0.58 20.11 -10.01
CA THR A 136 1.33 19.60 -11.15
C THR A 136 1.20 20.53 -12.36
N SER A 137 2.30 20.83 -13.03
CA SER A 137 2.27 21.66 -14.24
C SER A 137 1.62 20.94 -15.42
N ILE A 138 1.03 21.70 -16.36
CA ILE A 138 0.42 21.15 -17.58
C ILE A 138 1.44 20.31 -18.37
N PHE A 139 2.69 20.72 -18.37
CA PHE A 139 3.75 20.02 -19.09
C PHE A 139 4.05 18.63 -18.47
N GLU A 140 4.04 18.52 -17.16
CA GLU A 140 4.19 17.25 -16.44
C GLU A 140 3.02 16.32 -16.71
N HIS A 141 1.79 16.82 -16.68
CA HIS A 141 0.61 16.05 -17.08
C HIS A 141 0.70 15.50 -18.51
N VAL A 142 1.22 16.28 -19.44
CA VAL A 142 1.45 15.82 -20.82
C VAL A 142 2.53 14.76 -20.87
N LYS A 143 3.67 14.99 -20.17
CA LYS A 143 4.80 14.07 -20.12
C LYS A 143 4.43 12.70 -19.54
N SER A 144 3.59 12.65 -18.53
CA SER A 144 3.15 11.39 -17.89
C SER A 144 2.28 10.52 -18.81
N ARG A 145 1.61 11.12 -19.81
CA ARG A 145 0.71 10.43 -20.75
C ARG A 145 1.34 10.08 -22.09
N ILE A 146 2.39 10.80 -22.49
CA ILE A 146 3.02 10.61 -23.81
C ILE A 146 3.50 9.16 -24.05
N PRO A 147 4.17 8.46 -23.14
CA PRO A 147 4.65 7.10 -23.40
C PRO A 147 3.51 6.15 -23.80
N TRP A 148 2.40 6.19 -23.08
CA TRP A 148 1.23 5.38 -23.37
C TRP A 148 0.56 5.76 -24.69
N LEU A 149 0.42 7.05 -24.98
CA LEU A 149 -0.15 7.53 -26.22
C LEU A 149 0.69 7.15 -27.43
N LEU A 150 2.02 7.19 -27.33
CA LEU A 150 2.93 6.71 -28.37
C LEU A 150 2.79 5.22 -28.63
N PHE A 151 2.65 4.42 -27.60
CA PHE A 151 2.38 2.98 -27.71
C PHE A 151 1.05 2.72 -28.44
N LEU A 152 -0.02 3.44 -28.08
CA LEU A 152 -1.31 3.33 -28.75
C LEU A 152 -1.23 3.79 -30.21
N MET A 153 -0.48 4.85 -30.51
CA MET A 153 -0.28 5.33 -31.88
C MET A 153 0.47 4.29 -32.74
N LEU A 154 1.49 3.64 -32.18
CA LEU A 154 2.19 2.54 -32.86
C LEU A 154 1.25 1.37 -33.18
N SER A 155 0.43 0.96 -32.20
CA SER A 155 -0.58 -0.07 -32.38
C SER A 155 -1.62 0.29 -33.46
N ALA A 156 -2.08 1.55 -33.46
CA ALA A 156 -3.00 2.04 -34.48
C ALA A 156 -2.36 2.04 -35.90
N THR A 157 -1.07 2.34 -35.99
CA THR A 157 -0.33 2.29 -37.26
C THR A 157 -0.25 0.86 -37.81
N VAL A 158 -0.01 -0.14 -36.95
CA VAL A 158 -0.03 -1.56 -37.34
C VAL A 158 -1.41 -1.95 -37.85
N THR A 159 -2.48 -1.56 -37.16
CA THR A 159 -3.86 -1.78 -37.58
C THR A 159 -4.11 -1.17 -38.95
N GLN A 160 -3.66 0.05 -39.21
CA GLN A 160 -3.81 0.73 -40.50
C GLN A 160 -3.06 -0.02 -41.62
N MET A 161 -1.85 -0.54 -41.35
CA MET A 161 -1.10 -1.33 -42.34
C MET A 161 -1.85 -2.63 -42.74
N ILE A 162 -2.47 -3.29 -41.76
CA ILE A 162 -3.30 -4.48 -41.99
C ILE A 162 -4.51 -4.10 -42.86
N MET A 163 -5.21 -3.01 -42.52
CA MET A 163 -6.39 -2.54 -43.28
C MET A 163 -6.03 -2.25 -44.73
N ASN A 164 -4.91 -1.58 -44.98
CA ASN A 164 -4.43 -1.31 -46.35
C ASN A 164 -4.18 -2.58 -47.15
N SER A 165 -3.71 -3.66 -46.51
CA SER A 165 -3.49 -4.94 -47.19
C SER A 165 -4.79 -5.57 -47.70
N TYR A 166 -5.93 -5.20 -47.13
CA TYR A 166 -7.26 -5.70 -47.52
C TYR A 166 -8.10 -4.65 -48.31
N GLU A 167 -7.47 -3.58 -48.79
CA GLU A 167 -8.15 -2.48 -49.51
C GLU A 167 -9.02 -2.97 -50.66
N ASN A 168 -8.52 -3.90 -51.50
CA ASN A 168 -9.28 -4.47 -52.64
C ASN A 168 -10.54 -5.22 -52.15
N ALA A 169 -10.49 -5.94 -51.06
CA ALA A 169 -11.63 -6.67 -50.50
C ALA A 169 -12.67 -5.70 -49.91
N LEU A 170 -12.22 -4.65 -49.26
CA LEU A 170 -13.07 -3.60 -48.69
C LEU A 170 -13.76 -2.75 -49.81
N ALA A 171 -13.05 -2.53 -50.94
CA ALA A 171 -13.59 -1.84 -52.08
C ALA A 171 -14.71 -2.62 -52.77
N LEU A 172 -14.65 -3.98 -52.76
CA LEU A 172 -15.73 -4.83 -53.32
C LEU A 172 -16.99 -4.83 -52.46
N MET A 173 -16.83 -4.63 -51.12
CA MET A 173 -17.94 -4.61 -50.15
C MET A 173 -17.79 -3.43 -49.19
N PRO A 174 -18.16 -2.20 -49.61
CA PRO A 174 -17.98 -1.00 -48.78
C PRO A 174 -18.66 -1.07 -47.42
N GLN A 175 -19.73 -1.88 -47.28
CA GLN A 175 -20.45 -2.09 -46.01
C GLN A 175 -19.54 -2.70 -44.94
N LEU A 176 -18.51 -3.50 -45.32
CA LEU A 176 -17.55 -4.09 -44.36
C LEU A 176 -16.72 -3.03 -43.63
N ALA A 177 -16.40 -1.92 -44.31
CA ALA A 177 -15.68 -0.81 -43.69
C ALA A 177 -16.42 -0.22 -42.48
N GLY A 178 -17.78 -0.23 -42.51
CA GLY A 178 -18.61 0.23 -41.40
C GLY A 178 -18.52 -0.64 -40.12
N PHE A 179 -18.16 -1.93 -40.25
CA PHE A 179 -18.04 -2.81 -39.10
C PHE A 179 -16.70 -2.64 -38.36
N VAL A 180 -15.68 -2.10 -39.01
CA VAL A 180 -14.34 -1.95 -38.42
C VAL A 180 -14.35 -1.11 -37.14
N PRO A 181 -14.96 0.11 -37.12
CA PRO A 181 -15.06 0.90 -35.89
C PRO A 181 -15.85 0.17 -34.78
N MET A 182 -16.91 -0.56 -35.16
CA MET A 182 -17.72 -1.31 -34.21
C MET A 182 -16.92 -2.42 -33.54
N LEU A 183 -16.18 -3.21 -34.31
CA LEU A 183 -15.36 -4.30 -33.78
C LEU A 183 -14.19 -3.77 -32.94
N THR A 184 -13.53 -2.73 -33.42
CA THR A 184 -12.42 -2.09 -32.70
C THR A 184 -12.90 -1.48 -31.38
N GLY A 185 -14.03 -0.77 -31.40
CA GLY A 185 -14.64 -0.19 -30.20
C GLY A 185 -15.07 -1.25 -29.18
N THR A 186 -15.73 -2.31 -29.65
CA THR A 186 -16.12 -3.45 -28.80
C THR A 186 -14.91 -4.14 -28.18
N GLY A 187 -13.88 -4.44 -29.00
CA GLY A 187 -12.62 -5.01 -28.52
C GLY A 187 -11.92 -4.13 -27.49
N GLY A 188 -11.86 -2.84 -27.71
CA GLY A 188 -11.32 -1.87 -26.77
C GLY A 188 -12.06 -1.84 -25.42
N ASN A 189 -13.41 -1.84 -25.47
CA ASN A 189 -14.25 -1.87 -24.27
C ASN A 189 -14.06 -3.18 -23.48
N CYS A 190 -14.05 -4.33 -24.16
CA CYS A 190 -13.79 -5.63 -23.51
C CYS A 190 -12.39 -5.68 -22.90
N GLY A 191 -11.39 -5.18 -23.62
CA GLY A 191 -10.01 -5.08 -23.13
C GLY A 191 -9.89 -4.23 -21.88
N SER A 192 -10.49 -3.03 -21.90
CA SER A 192 -10.50 -2.12 -20.76
C SER A 192 -11.18 -2.72 -19.54
N GLN A 193 -12.35 -3.35 -19.71
CA GLN A 193 -13.06 -4.02 -18.61
C GLN A 193 -12.23 -5.15 -18.01
N SER A 194 -11.60 -5.98 -18.85
CA SER A 194 -10.80 -7.10 -18.40
C SER A 194 -9.53 -6.64 -17.68
N SER A 195 -8.82 -5.62 -18.23
CA SER A 195 -7.60 -5.10 -17.60
C SER A 195 -7.90 -4.44 -16.24
N THR A 196 -9.00 -3.70 -16.14
CA THR A 196 -9.42 -3.10 -14.86
C THR A 196 -9.65 -4.17 -13.78
N LEU A 197 -10.34 -5.27 -14.12
CA LEU A 197 -10.59 -6.35 -13.16
C LEU A 197 -9.31 -7.08 -12.77
N VAL A 198 -8.39 -7.31 -13.72
CA VAL A 198 -7.12 -7.97 -13.44
C VAL A 198 -6.23 -7.08 -12.55
N ILE A 199 -6.08 -5.80 -12.89
CA ILE A 199 -5.28 -4.86 -12.08
C ILE A 199 -5.86 -4.79 -10.67
N ARG A 200 -7.18 -4.64 -10.55
CA ARG A 200 -7.82 -4.61 -9.23
C ARG A 200 -7.64 -5.92 -8.45
N GLY A 201 -7.74 -7.07 -9.12
CA GLY A 201 -7.52 -8.39 -8.51
C GLY A 201 -6.08 -8.59 -8.01
N LEU A 202 -5.09 -8.03 -8.72
CA LEU A 202 -3.70 -8.00 -8.29
C LEU A 202 -3.51 -7.08 -7.08
N ALA A 203 -4.05 -5.87 -7.16
CA ALA A 203 -3.95 -4.87 -6.10
C ALA A 203 -4.58 -5.32 -4.76
N VAL A 204 -5.63 -6.13 -4.77
CA VAL A 204 -6.25 -6.67 -3.54
C VAL A 204 -5.75 -8.06 -3.16
N GLY A 205 -4.76 -8.60 -3.87
CA GLY A 205 -4.20 -9.93 -3.59
C GLY A 205 -5.14 -11.10 -3.89
N GLU A 206 -6.21 -10.89 -4.70
CA GLU A 206 -7.10 -11.97 -5.16
C GLU A 206 -6.49 -12.77 -6.30
N ILE A 207 -5.57 -12.17 -7.05
CA ILE A 207 -4.85 -12.79 -8.16
C ILE A 207 -3.36 -12.78 -7.83
N GLU A 208 -2.75 -13.97 -7.76
CA GLU A 208 -1.31 -14.13 -7.60
C GLU A 208 -0.71 -14.68 -8.90
N PHE A 209 0.41 -14.12 -9.35
CA PHE A 209 1.21 -14.72 -10.41
C PHE A 209 2.01 -15.90 -9.82
N SER A 210 1.56 -17.11 -10.11
CA SER A 210 2.28 -18.37 -9.75
C SER A 210 3.34 -18.74 -10.79
#